data_e50f28f4940b96906502bdfa28b8b099
#
_entry.id   e50f28f4940b96906502bdfa28b8b099
#
_cell.length_a   1.000
_cell.length_b   1.000
_cell.length_c   1.000
_cell.angle_alpha   90.00
_cell.angle_beta   90.00
_cell.angle_gamma   90.00
#
_symmetry.space_group_name_H-M   'P 1'
#
loop_
_entity.id
_entity.type
_entity.pdbx_description
1 polymer ?
#
loop_
_entity_poly.entity_id
_entity_poly.type
_entity_poly.pdbx_seq_one_letter_code
_entity_poly.pdbx_strand_id
1 'polypeptide(L)'
;MTTFRERSDNRKISCIENNLVASLPSNLDAGRITAFENQLLDQLSQQKRLRGVILDFSAVESTDPSDLLRLQDMLLALKLLGRNVVFCGITPGLAGLIVQAGVRLHHNEIGLDIDDALERIRHA
;
A
#
# COMPACT_ATOMS: atom_id res chain seq x y z
N MET A 1 13.87 -23.21 8.06
CA MET A 1 13.76 -22.78 7.41
C MET A 1 12.92 -21.81 7.44
N THR A 2 12.91 -21.05 7.58
CA THR A 2 12.45 -20.00 7.67
C THR A 2 11.54 -19.74 7.17
N THR A 3 11.41 -19.92 7.11
CA THR A 3 11.48 -19.56 6.33
C THR A 3 10.30 -19.73 5.54
N PHE A 4 9.39 -20.66 5.72
CA PHE A 4 8.12 -20.75 5.07
C PHE A 4 7.26 -19.52 5.37
N ARG A 5 7.28 -19.06 6.61
CA ARG A 5 6.53 -17.86 6.97
C ARG A 5 7.11 -16.63 6.29
N GLU A 6 8.41 -16.53 6.23
CA GLU A 6 9.03 -15.40 5.56
C GLU A 6 8.67 -15.35 4.10
N ARG A 7 8.64 -16.50 3.46
CA ARG A 7 8.24 -16.56 2.06
C ARG A 7 6.78 -16.18 1.88
N SER A 8 5.94 -16.58 2.85
CA SER A 8 4.54 -16.23 2.78
C SER A 8 4.34 -14.73 2.86
N ASP A 9 5.07 -14.07 3.76
CA ASP A 9 5.00 -12.62 3.87
C ASP A 9 5.55 -11.95 2.62
N ASN A 10 6.65 -12.46 2.08
CA ASN A 10 7.26 -11.88 0.89
C ASN A 10 6.38 -12.00 -0.34
N ARG A 11 5.49 -13.00 -0.36
CA ARG A 11 4.60 -13.17 -1.51
C ARG A 11 3.57 -12.06 -1.62
N LYS A 12 3.35 -11.31 -0.56
CA LYS A 12 2.41 -10.20 -0.58
C LYS A 12 3.00 -8.96 -1.22
N ILE A 13 4.30 -8.94 -1.43
CA ILE A 13 4.97 -7.84 -2.08
C ILE A 13 5.70 -8.39 -3.30
N SER A 14 5.35 -7.89 -4.46
CA SER A 14 5.98 -8.30 -5.71
C SER A 14 6.43 -7.07 -6.46
N CYS A 15 7.15 -7.28 -7.57
CA CYS A 15 7.67 -6.18 -8.37
C CYS A 15 7.14 -6.31 -9.78
N ILE A 16 6.45 -5.29 -10.28
CA ILE A 16 5.91 -5.26 -11.63
C ILE A 16 6.30 -3.94 -12.27
N GLU A 17 7.00 -3.99 -13.39
CA GLU A 17 7.43 -2.80 -14.14
C GLU A 17 8.19 -1.80 -13.26
N ASN A 18 9.04 -2.32 -12.39
CA ASN A 18 9.81 -1.52 -11.44
C ASN A 18 8.96 -0.79 -10.41
N ASN A 19 7.80 -1.35 -10.09
CA ASN A 19 6.94 -0.87 -9.00
C ASN A 19 6.76 -1.98 -8.00
N LEU A 20 6.76 -1.65 -6.72
CA LEU A 20 6.35 -2.60 -5.70
C LEU A 20 4.83 -2.68 -5.70
N VAL A 21 4.31 -3.88 -5.77
CA VAL A 21 2.88 -4.13 -5.68
C VAL A 21 2.66 -4.96 -4.42
N ALA A 22 1.94 -4.41 -3.47
CA ALA A 22 1.79 -5.01 -2.16
C ALA A 22 0.33 -5.14 -1.79
N SER A 23 -0.08 -6.35 -1.37
CA SER A 23 -1.43 -6.60 -0.91
C SER A 23 -1.49 -6.43 0.59
N LEU A 24 -2.45 -5.64 1.06
CA LEU A 24 -2.65 -5.44 2.48
C LEU A 24 -3.40 -6.62 3.09
N PRO A 25 -3.17 -6.91 4.37
CA PRO A 25 -3.83 -8.05 5.01
C PRO A 25 -5.32 -7.81 5.20
N SER A 26 -6.08 -8.89 5.44
CA SER A 26 -7.52 -8.80 5.61
C SER A 26 -7.91 -8.02 6.85
N ASN A 27 -7.14 -8.13 7.93
CA ASN A 27 -7.38 -7.37 9.15
C ASN A 27 -6.33 -6.28 9.23
N LEU A 28 -6.74 -5.04 9.02
CA LEU A 28 -5.83 -3.92 8.89
C LEU A 28 -5.91 -3.05 10.13
N ASP A 29 -5.08 -3.35 11.13
CA ASP A 29 -4.94 -2.52 12.34
C ASP A 29 -3.63 -1.75 12.30
N ALA A 30 -3.45 -0.85 13.25
CA ALA A 30 -2.27 0.03 13.28
C ALA A 30 -0.97 -0.76 13.37
N GLY A 31 -0.97 -1.84 14.13
CA GLY A 31 0.23 -2.67 14.27
C GLY A 31 0.61 -3.33 12.95
N ARG A 32 -0.38 -3.83 12.22
CA ARG A 32 -0.12 -4.43 10.92
C ARG A 32 0.28 -3.41 9.87
N ILE A 33 -0.30 -2.21 9.94
CA ILE A 33 0.09 -1.13 9.04
C ILE A 33 1.55 -0.76 9.29
N THR A 34 1.95 -0.65 10.55
CA THR A 34 3.34 -0.31 10.89
C THR A 34 4.30 -1.40 10.41
N ALA A 35 3.95 -2.66 10.64
CA ALA A 35 4.80 -3.78 10.18
C ALA A 35 4.92 -3.78 8.66
N PHE A 36 3.82 -3.50 7.99
CA PHE A 36 3.78 -3.44 6.53
C PHE A 36 4.65 -2.29 6.01
N GLU A 37 4.54 -1.13 6.63
CA GLU A 37 5.37 0.02 6.28
C GLU A 37 6.84 -0.30 6.40
N ASN A 38 7.24 -0.97 7.48
CA ASN A 38 8.63 -1.34 7.68
C ASN A 38 9.13 -2.27 6.57
N GLN A 39 8.29 -3.21 6.14
CA GLN A 39 8.64 -4.08 5.02
C GLN A 39 8.82 -3.31 3.73
N LEU A 40 7.93 -2.36 3.46
CA LEU A 40 8.02 -1.53 2.26
C LEU A 40 9.30 -0.68 2.27
N LEU A 41 9.57 -0.04 3.38
CA LEU A 41 10.75 0.81 3.50
C LEU A 41 12.03 0.00 3.34
N ASP A 42 12.06 -1.21 3.88
CA ASP A 42 13.19 -2.10 3.74
C ASP A 42 13.41 -2.48 2.27
N GLN A 43 12.33 -2.85 1.57
CA GLN A 43 12.42 -3.18 0.15
C GLN A 43 12.90 -1.97 -0.67
N LEU A 44 12.39 -0.79 -0.37
CA LEU A 44 12.77 0.41 -1.10
C LEU A 44 14.25 0.76 -0.87
N SER A 45 14.77 0.50 0.32
CA SER A 45 16.17 0.77 0.62
C SER A 45 17.10 -0.16 -0.15
N GLN A 46 16.61 -1.36 -0.48
CA GLN A 46 17.40 -2.36 -1.20
C GLN A 46 17.29 -2.23 -2.71
N GLN A 47 16.20 -1.65 -3.21
CA GLN A 47 15.93 -1.58 -4.65
C GLN A 47 15.72 -0.13 -5.07
N LYS A 48 16.81 0.52 -5.41
CA LYS A 48 16.77 1.96 -5.65
C LYS A 48 16.16 2.37 -6.98
N ARG A 49 15.92 1.41 -7.87
CA ARG A 49 15.35 1.70 -9.19
C ARG A 49 13.84 1.68 -9.21
N LEU A 50 13.21 1.40 -8.08
CA LEU A 50 11.76 1.33 -8.03
C LEU A 50 11.15 2.70 -8.29
N ARG A 51 10.11 2.73 -9.13
CA ARG A 51 9.44 3.96 -9.54
C ARG A 51 8.32 4.33 -8.59
N GLY A 52 7.58 3.33 -8.12
CA GLY A 52 6.42 3.59 -7.31
C GLY A 52 6.01 2.41 -6.48
N VAL A 53 4.96 2.62 -5.70
CA VAL A 53 4.39 1.63 -4.80
C VAL A 53 2.89 1.57 -5.04
N ILE A 54 2.37 0.38 -5.28
CA ILE A 54 0.94 0.15 -5.44
C ILE A 54 0.48 -0.65 -4.23
N LEU A 55 -0.50 -0.12 -3.51
CA LEU A 55 -1.06 -0.77 -2.34
C LEU A 55 -2.46 -1.26 -2.68
N ASP A 56 -2.63 -2.59 -2.69
CA ASP A 56 -3.88 -3.22 -3.06
C ASP A 56 -4.68 -3.54 -1.80
N PHE A 57 -5.86 -2.93 -1.69
CA PHE A 57 -6.75 -3.08 -0.54
C PHE A 57 -7.85 -4.11 -0.76
N SER A 58 -7.83 -4.84 -1.88
CA SER A 58 -8.96 -5.70 -2.22
C SER A 58 -9.22 -6.81 -1.20
N ALA A 59 -8.20 -7.24 -0.46
CA ALA A 59 -8.35 -8.28 0.54
C ALA A 59 -8.73 -7.75 1.93
N VAL A 60 -8.76 -6.45 2.12
CA VAL A 60 -9.05 -5.86 3.43
C VAL A 60 -10.52 -6.07 3.78
N GLU A 61 -10.78 -6.73 4.90
CA GLU A 61 -12.12 -7.03 5.37
C GLU A 61 -12.49 -6.29 6.65
N SER A 62 -11.52 -5.99 7.50
CA SER A 62 -11.81 -5.30 8.74
C SER A 62 -10.72 -4.29 9.07
N THR A 63 -11.16 -3.13 9.53
CA THR A 63 -10.28 -2.06 9.99
C THR A 63 -11.13 -1.03 10.74
N ASP A 64 -10.49 -0.17 11.49
CA ASP A 64 -11.14 0.94 12.20
C ASP A 64 -10.64 2.28 11.68
N PRO A 65 -11.48 3.32 11.69
CA PRO A 65 -11.03 4.64 11.26
C PRO A 65 -9.78 5.14 12.01
N SER A 66 -9.68 4.85 13.31
CA SER A 66 -8.51 5.27 14.09
C SER A 66 -7.23 4.61 13.60
N ASP A 67 -7.32 3.36 13.15
CA ASP A 67 -6.15 2.65 12.63
C ASP A 67 -5.79 3.15 11.23
N LEU A 68 -6.79 3.57 10.47
CA LEU A 68 -6.56 4.05 9.10
C LEU A 68 -5.73 5.33 9.06
N LEU A 69 -5.72 6.11 10.13
CA LEU A 69 -4.86 7.30 10.18
C LEU A 69 -3.39 6.94 10.01
N ARG A 70 -3.02 5.73 10.36
CA ARG A 70 -1.65 5.26 10.19
C ARG A 70 -1.25 5.19 8.72
N LEU A 71 -2.24 5.01 7.82
CA LEU A 71 -1.98 5.02 6.38
C LEU A 71 -1.52 6.38 5.90
N GLN A 72 -2.02 7.45 6.52
CA GLN A 72 -1.62 8.80 6.14
C GLN A 72 -0.12 8.99 6.42
N ASP A 73 0.36 8.48 7.56
CA ASP A 73 1.77 8.58 7.90
C ASP A 73 2.62 7.77 6.92
N MET A 74 2.16 6.59 6.57
CA MET A 74 2.88 5.74 5.63
C MET A 74 2.95 6.41 4.25
N LEU A 75 1.84 6.97 3.79
CA LEU A 75 1.80 7.67 2.51
C LEU A 75 2.81 8.82 2.50
N LEU A 76 2.84 9.60 3.57
CA LEU A 76 3.77 10.71 3.67
C LEU A 76 5.22 10.23 3.64
N ALA A 77 5.53 9.17 4.36
CA ALA A 77 6.88 8.63 4.38
C ALA A 77 7.33 8.20 2.98
N LEU A 78 6.46 7.53 2.24
CA LEU A 78 6.78 7.09 0.89
C LEU A 78 6.97 8.27 -0.06
N LYS A 79 6.15 9.30 0.08
CA LYS A 79 6.29 10.52 -0.73
C LYS A 79 7.58 11.24 -0.43
N LEU A 80 7.99 11.29 0.82
CA LEU A 80 9.26 11.91 1.20
C LEU A 80 10.45 11.19 0.59
N LEU A 81 10.30 9.92 0.27
CA LEU A 81 11.31 9.16 -0.43
C LEU A 81 11.24 9.32 -1.95
N GLY A 82 10.36 10.19 -2.42
CA GLY A 82 10.24 10.47 -3.86
C GLY A 82 9.51 9.39 -4.63
N ARG A 83 8.70 8.58 -3.98
CA ARG A 83 8.00 7.49 -4.65
C ARG A 83 6.58 7.88 -5.01
N ASN A 84 6.13 7.45 -6.19
CA ASN A 84 4.72 7.55 -6.57
C ASN A 84 3.98 6.45 -5.83
N VAL A 85 2.85 6.79 -5.20
CA VAL A 85 2.06 5.83 -4.44
C VAL A 85 0.65 5.83 -4.98
N VAL A 86 0.11 4.64 -5.26
CA VAL A 86 -1.27 4.51 -5.71
C VAL A 86 -1.97 3.45 -4.85
N PHE A 87 -3.12 3.82 -4.31
CA PHE A 87 -4.00 2.92 -3.57
C PHE A 87 -5.03 2.38 -4.56
N CYS A 88 -5.24 1.07 -4.59
CA CYS A 88 -6.23 0.49 -5.48
C CYS A 88 -7.03 -0.61 -4.77
N GLY A 89 -8.10 -1.06 -5.41
CA GLY A 89 -8.92 -2.13 -4.87
C GLY A 89 -9.76 -1.73 -3.68
N ILE A 90 -10.05 -0.43 -3.53
CA ILE A 90 -10.81 0.05 -2.38
C ILE A 90 -12.29 -0.26 -2.59
N THR A 91 -12.86 -1.05 -1.67
CA THR A 91 -14.29 -1.39 -1.73
C THR A 91 -15.12 -0.21 -1.22
N PRO A 92 -16.43 -0.17 -1.55
CA PRO A 92 -17.29 0.92 -1.05
C PRO A 92 -17.29 1.03 0.47
N GLY A 93 -17.31 -0.11 1.17
CA GLY A 93 -17.28 -0.08 2.63
C GLY A 93 -16.00 0.52 3.16
N LEU A 94 -14.87 0.13 2.59
CA LEU A 94 -13.59 0.68 3.01
C LEU A 94 -13.49 2.16 2.66
N ALA A 95 -14.03 2.56 1.51
CA ALA A 95 -14.02 3.97 1.11
C ALA A 95 -14.70 4.84 2.16
N GLY A 96 -15.84 4.39 2.67
CA GLY A 96 -16.54 5.11 3.73
C GLY A 96 -15.70 5.26 4.98
N LEU A 97 -15.01 4.21 5.39
CA LEU A 97 -14.14 4.24 6.57
C LEU A 97 -12.94 5.17 6.35
N ILE A 98 -12.36 5.18 5.16
CA ILE A 98 -11.25 6.06 4.84
C ILE A 98 -11.66 7.52 4.97
N VAL A 99 -12.83 7.87 4.42
CA VAL A 99 -13.35 9.23 4.52
C VAL A 99 -13.64 9.58 5.98
N GLN A 100 -14.26 8.66 6.72
CA GLN A 100 -14.57 8.87 8.12
C GLN A 100 -13.31 9.08 8.96
N ALA A 101 -12.23 8.40 8.61
CA ALA A 101 -10.95 8.52 9.32
C ALA A 101 -10.24 9.82 9.03
N GLY A 102 -10.64 10.53 7.98
CA GLY A 102 -9.96 11.77 7.60
C GLY A 102 -8.70 11.56 6.78
N VAL A 103 -8.50 10.37 6.24
CA VAL A 103 -7.36 10.09 5.35
C VAL A 103 -7.60 10.82 4.02
N ARG A 104 -6.63 11.60 3.59
CA ARG A 104 -6.75 12.38 2.38
C ARG A 104 -5.89 11.81 1.27
N LEU A 105 -6.51 11.56 0.14
CA LEU A 105 -5.84 11.04 -1.05
C LEU A 105 -6.18 11.94 -2.23
N HIS A 106 -5.17 12.22 -3.06
CA HIS A 106 -5.40 12.90 -4.33
C HIS A 106 -5.91 11.88 -5.35
N HIS A 107 -6.64 12.38 -6.34
CA HIS A 107 -7.19 11.46 -7.35
C HIS A 107 -6.13 10.69 -8.11
N ASN A 108 -4.92 11.25 -8.26
CA ASN A 108 -3.84 10.55 -8.93
C ASN A 108 -3.18 9.49 -8.03
N GLU A 109 -3.58 9.42 -6.77
CA GLU A 109 -3.10 8.41 -5.83
C GLU A 109 -4.09 7.25 -5.70
N ILE A 110 -5.15 7.23 -6.49
CA ILE A 110 -6.21 6.23 -6.42
C ILE A 110 -6.38 5.57 -7.77
N GLY A 111 -6.39 4.24 -7.79
CA GLY A 111 -6.65 3.44 -8.98
C GLY A 111 -7.77 2.45 -8.71
N LEU A 112 -8.40 1.95 -9.76
CA LEU A 112 -9.45 0.96 -9.62
C LEU A 112 -8.87 -0.39 -9.22
N ASP A 113 -7.82 -0.80 -9.89
CA ASP A 113 -7.16 -2.08 -9.66
C ASP A 113 -5.68 -1.91 -9.96
N ILE A 114 -4.94 -3.02 -9.92
CA ILE A 114 -3.50 -2.98 -10.14
C ILE A 114 -3.16 -2.49 -11.53
N ASP A 115 -3.91 -2.93 -12.55
CA ASP A 115 -3.65 -2.50 -13.93
C ASP A 115 -3.83 -1.00 -14.09
N ASP A 116 -4.90 -0.45 -13.52
CA ASP A 116 -5.15 0.98 -13.55
C ASP A 116 -4.07 1.75 -12.79
N ALA A 117 -3.62 1.20 -11.65
CA ALA A 117 -2.57 1.81 -10.87
C ALA A 117 -1.24 1.86 -11.64
N LEU A 118 -0.90 0.78 -12.33
CA LEU A 118 0.30 0.75 -13.16
C LEU A 118 0.23 1.81 -14.26
N GLU A 119 -0.93 1.94 -14.87
CA GLU A 119 -1.14 2.93 -15.92
C GLU A 119 -0.93 4.35 -15.39
N ARG A 120 -1.47 4.63 -14.21
CA ARG A 120 -1.31 5.95 -13.60
C ARG A 120 0.16 6.27 -13.32
N ILE A 121 0.92 5.29 -12.84
CA ILE A 121 2.33 5.50 -12.56
C ILE A 121 3.12 5.74 -13.85
N ARG A 122 2.80 5.03 -14.93
CA ARG A 122 3.48 5.24 -16.21
C ARG A 122 3.32 6.66 -16.71
N HIS A 123 2.21 7.30 -16.39
CA HIS A 123 1.91 8.65 -16.88
C HIS A 123 2.06 9.71 -15.79
N ALA A 124 2.69 9.37 -14.69
CA ALA A 124 2.89 10.32 -13.59
C ALA A 124 4.05 11.27 -13.89
#